data_21b3835b0e0170ae2c8dc92553bee9ef
#
_entry.id   21b3835b0e0170ae2c8dc92553bee9ef
#
_cell.length_a   1.000
_cell.length_b   1.000
_cell.length_c   1.000
_cell.angle_alpha   90.00
_cell.angle_beta   90.00
_cell.angle_gamma   90.00
#
_symmetry.space_group_name_H-M   'P 1'
#
loop_
_entity.id
_entity.type
_entity.pdbx_description
1 polymer ?
#
loop_
_entity_poly.entity_id
_entity_poly.type
_entity_poly.pdbx_seq_one_letter_code
_entity_poly.pdbx_strand_id
1 'polypeptide(L)'
;MAHCLTLKKSNCKNCYKCIRNCPVKAIRFSGDQAHIIADECILCGRCFVVCPQNAKEIVSEVEKVKVMIQSGEPVIASMAPSFIANYDGVGIDAMREGLQKLGFTDVEETAIGATMVKTDYERLVHEKQKPVIISSACASVNLLIQKHYPEMIKYLADTLSPMQAHCRDIKRRNPEAKTVFIGPCVAKKDEAQRYPGIVDAALTFEELTEWLEKENVRLEKKVDSNPESLARIFPTVAGILRTMKDRDPEYEYVAVDGIDNCIAALEDVAAGHVNNCFMEMSACKGSCVNGPVMEKYHPWFITDYLSVTRYAGDKDFPVEQPEISELSRRYDILEGMKDMPTERKIQEILSKMGKKKPSDELNCGTCGYDTCREKAIAIYQGKAEIEMCLPYLKEKAENFSNIIFDNTPNGLLVLNERLEIQQINPAACRIMNIRRPSDVLGSQIVTLLDPKPFLDALESRKSVFQCAYLAEYDRYVEEQVLYDQSYRMLFCMLEDVSDEAAEREKKAEMRRQTTEVADKVVEKQMRIVQEIASLLGETAAETKIALTNLKESMKDE
;
A
#
# COMPACT_ATOMS: atom_id res chain seq x y z
N MET A 1 22.35 9.94 -3.33
CA MET A 1 22.09 9.04 -2.19
C MET A 1 21.73 7.67 -2.72
N ALA A 2 22.31 6.61 -2.18
CA ALA A 2 22.04 5.27 -2.64
C ALA A 2 20.63 4.84 -2.22
N HIS A 3 19.90 4.28 -3.15
CA HIS A 3 18.60 3.70 -2.86
C HIS A 3 18.78 2.28 -2.29
N CYS A 4 19.14 2.18 -1.00
CA CYS A 4 19.30 0.87 -0.34
C CYS A 4 17.99 0.08 -0.23
N LEU A 5 16.85 0.77 -0.28
CA LEU A 5 15.51 0.19 -0.31
C LEU A 5 14.75 0.66 -1.54
N THR A 6 14.19 -0.26 -2.30
CA THR A 6 13.40 -0.02 -3.50
C THR A 6 11.98 -0.55 -3.41
N LEU A 7 11.15 -0.20 -4.39
CA LEU A 7 9.78 -0.66 -4.53
C LEU A 7 9.64 -1.60 -5.73
N LYS A 8 9.22 -2.84 -5.50
CA LYS A 8 8.67 -3.72 -6.53
C LYS A 8 7.25 -3.25 -6.90
N LYS A 9 7.14 -2.47 -7.97
CA LYS A 9 5.89 -1.82 -8.39
C LYS A 9 4.72 -2.80 -8.54
N SER A 10 4.95 -3.95 -9.17
CA SER A 10 3.94 -4.98 -9.41
C SER A 10 3.30 -5.55 -8.13
N ASN A 11 3.99 -5.46 -7.00
CA ASN A 11 3.55 -6.07 -5.75
C ASN A 11 2.76 -5.12 -4.85
N CYS A 12 2.86 -3.79 -5.03
CA CYS A 12 2.15 -2.83 -4.17
C CYS A 12 0.64 -2.91 -4.40
N LYS A 13 -0.15 -3.03 -3.31
CA LYS A 13 -1.63 -3.11 -3.29
C LYS A 13 -2.27 -1.96 -2.51
N ASN A 14 -1.60 -0.83 -2.37
CA ASN A 14 -2.14 0.42 -1.80
C ASN A 14 -2.75 0.28 -0.39
N CYS A 15 -2.22 -0.64 0.44
CA CYS A 15 -2.76 -0.91 1.78
C CYS A 15 -2.30 0.10 2.85
N TYR A 16 -1.43 1.04 2.52
CA TYR A 16 -0.85 2.09 3.38
C TYR A 16 -0.15 1.58 4.65
N LYS A 17 0.05 0.26 4.81
CA LYS A 17 0.66 -0.30 6.03
C LYS A 17 2.09 0.22 6.26
N CYS A 18 2.88 0.39 5.19
CA CYS A 18 4.22 0.96 5.27
C CYS A 18 4.22 2.44 5.71
N ILE A 19 3.25 3.26 5.24
CA ILE A 19 3.09 4.67 5.65
C ILE A 19 2.72 4.75 7.13
N ARG A 20 1.75 3.93 7.56
CA ARG A 20 1.30 3.85 8.96
C ARG A 20 2.44 3.51 9.92
N ASN A 21 3.30 2.59 9.53
CA ASN A 21 4.41 2.12 10.36
C ASN A 21 5.71 2.92 10.16
N CYS A 22 5.73 3.94 9.29
CA CYS A 22 6.91 4.77 9.12
C CYS A 22 6.97 5.85 10.22
N PRO A 23 7.95 5.80 11.12
CA PRO A 23 8.01 6.71 12.27
C PRO A 23 8.26 8.17 11.85
N VAL A 24 8.98 8.37 10.76
CA VAL A 24 9.31 9.69 10.22
C VAL A 24 8.47 10.09 9.01
N LYS A 25 7.44 9.29 8.67
CA LYS A 25 6.54 9.51 7.51
C LYS A 25 7.28 9.80 6.19
N ALA A 26 8.42 9.15 5.97
CA ALA A 26 9.28 9.27 4.78
C ALA A 26 8.79 8.38 3.62
N ILE A 27 7.49 8.26 3.43
CA ILE A 27 6.89 7.50 2.33
C ILE A 27 5.82 8.36 1.68
N ARG A 28 5.99 8.63 0.39
CA ARG A 28 5.03 9.34 -0.45
C ARG A 28 4.13 8.32 -1.16
N PHE A 29 2.85 8.62 -1.20
CA PHE A 29 1.89 7.93 -2.05
C PHE A 29 1.59 8.77 -3.28
N SER A 30 1.83 8.22 -4.45
CA SER A 30 1.52 8.86 -5.74
C SER A 30 1.45 7.80 -6.83
N GLY A 31 0.54 7.99 -7.80
CA GLY A 31 0.34 7.06 -8.91
C GLY A 31 0.02 5.64 -8.43
N ASP A 32 -0.85 5.53 -7.45
CA ASP A 32 -1.27 4.27 -6.83
C ASP A 32 -0.13 3.42 -6.24
N GLN A 33 0.96 4.06 -5.77
CA GLN A 33 2.11 3.37 -5.20
C GLN A 33 2.75 4.14 -4.04
N ALA A 34 3.37 3.39 -3.12
CA ALA A 34 4.06 3.94 -1.96
C ALA A 34 5.58 4.01 -2.20
N HIS A 35 6.11 5.20 -2.45
CA HIS A 35 7.52 5.48 -2.75
C HIS A 35 8.26 5.96 -1.51
N ILE A 36 9.50 5.49 -1.33
CA ILE A 36 10.37 5.96 -0.24
C ILE A 36 10.98 7.32 -0.62
N ILE A 37 10.93 8.28 0.31
CA ILE A 37 11.56 9.59 0.19
C ILE A 37 12.97 9.47 0.78
N ALA A 38 13.99 9.34 -0.07
CA ALA A 38 15.36 9.06 0.35
C ALA A 38 15.92 10.10 1.32
N ASP A 39 15.64 11.39 1.07
CA ASP A 39 16.17 12.49 1.88
C ASP A 39 15.58 12.52 3.30
N GLU A 40 14.41 11.94 3.53
CA GLU A 40 13.78 11.84 4.84
C GLU A 40 13.93 10.45 5.48
N CYS A 41 14.20 9.44 4.68
CA CYS A 41 14.26 8.05 5.15
C CYS A 41 15.48 7.82 6.05
N ILE A 42 15.23 7.18 7.20
CA ILE A 42 16.27 6.78 8.18
C ILE A 42 16.72 5.32 8.02
N LEU A 43 16.27 4.63 7.00
CA LEU A 43 16.63 3.24 6.67
C LEU A 43 16.41 2.23 7.81
N CYS A 44 15.46 2.47 8.69
CA CYS A 44 15.15 1.56 9.81
C CYS A 44 14.56 0.21 9.36
N GLY A 45 14.17 0.05 8.09
CA GLY A 45 13.67 -1.21 7.52
C GLY A 45 12.23 -1.58 7.90
N ARG A 46 11.52 -0.84 8.77
CA ARG A 46 10.14 -1.17 9.20
C ARG A 46 9.19 -1.38 8.02
N CYS A 47 9.27 -0.54 6.98
CA CYS A 47 8.42 -0.68 5.78
C CYS A 47 8.69 -1.97 5.00
N PHE A 48 9.90 -2.52 5.07
CA PHE A 48 10.28 -3.81 4.49
C PHE A 48 9.69 -4.96 5.31
N VAL A 49 9.80 -4.90 6.63
CA VAL A 49 9.28 -5.94 7.54
C VAL A 49 7.75 -6.04 7.49
N VAL A 50 7.04 -4.91 7.61
CA VAL A 50 5.57 -4.90 7.75
C VAL A 50 4.81 -5.10 6.44
N CYS A 51 5.50 -5.13 5.29
CA CYS A 51 4.84 -5.21 4.00
C CYS A 51 4.30 -6.63 3.73
N PRO A 52 2.97 -6.87 3.75
CA PRO A 52 2.42 -8.20 3.53
C PRO A 52 2.53 -8.68 2.08
N GLN A 53 2.83 -7.75 1.16
CA GLN A 53 2.94 -8.01 -0.26
C GLN A 53 4.40 -8.15 -0.72
N ASN A 54 5.38 -8.08 0.20
CA ASN A 54 6.81 -8.05 -0.12
C ASN A 54 7.16 -7.05 -1.24
N ALA A 55 6.49 -5.88 -1.22
CA ALA A 55 6.69 -4.84 -2.23
C ALA A 55 7.92 -3.95 -1.95
N LYS A 56 8.58 -4.12 -0.81
CA LYS A 56 9.84 -3.44 -0.50
C LYS A 56 10.99 -4.42 -0.60
N GLU A 57 12.07 -3.99 -1.22
CA GLU A 57 13.23 -4.83 -1.52
C GLU A 57 14.52 -4.12 -1.13
N ILE A 58 15.46 -4.86 -0.58
CA ILE A 58 16.82 -4.37 -0.30
C ILE A 58 17.63 -4.51 -1.59
N VAL A 59 18.33 -3.44 -1.97
CA VAL A 59 19.21 -3.49 -3.14
C VAL A 59 20.43 -4.34 -2.84
N SER A 60 20.62 -5.41 -3.62
CA SER A 60 21.74 -6.33 -3.44
C SER A 60 23.07 -5.73 -3.90
N GLU A 61 24.12 -5.95 -3.11
CA GLU A 61 25.50 -5.63 -3.48
C GLU A 61 26.36 -6.90 -3.74
N VAL A 62 25.74 -8.08 -3.86
CA VAL A 62 26.46 -9.36 -4.08
C VAL A 62 27.30 -9.30 -5.34
N GLU A 63 26.77 -8.80 -6.46
CA GLU A 63 27.52 -8.72 -7.71
C GLU A 63 28.73 -7.76 -7.60
N LYS A 64 28.61 -6.69 -6.81
CA LYS A 64 29.73 -5.80 -6.50
C LYS A 64 30.84 -6.55 -5.75
N VAL A 65 30.48 -7.39 -4.78
CA VAL A 65 31.44 -8.20 -4.02
C VAL A 65 32.09 -9.27 -4.89
N LYS A 66 31.33 -9.93 -5.77
CA LYS A 66 31.87 -10.89 -6.75
C LYS A 66 32.93 -10.25 -7.66
N VAL A 67 32.68 -9.03 -8.14
CA VAL A 67 33.67 -8.28 -8.93
C VAL A 67 34.96 -8.01 -8.12
N MET A 68 34.83 -7.64 -6.85
CA MET A 68 36.01 -7.43 -5.97
C MET A 68 36.81 -8.74 -5.80
N ILE A 69 36.16 -9.88 -5.58
CA ILE A 69 36.84 -11.18 -5.46
C ILE A 69 37.55 -11.52 -6.77
N GLN A 70 36.91 -11.29 -7.91
CA GLN A 70 37.48 -11.57 -9.23
C GLN A 70 38.65 -10.65 -9.60
N SER A 71 38.77 -9.46 -9.00
CA SER A 71 39.89 -8.56 -9.24
C SER A 71 41.24 -9.10 -8.70
N GLY A 72 41.20 -10.13 -7.84
CA GLY A 72 42.39 -10.71 -7.21
C GLY A 72 42.90 -9.95 -5.98
N GLU A 73 42.21 -8.87 -5.56
CA GLU A 73 42.50 -8.19 -4.30
C GLU A 73 42.02 -9.03 -3.10
N PRO A 74 42.68 -8.97 -1.93
CA PRO A 74 42.21 -9.68 -0.74
C PRO A 74 40.84 -9.10 -0.30
N VAL A 75 39.82 -9.94 -0.21
CA VAL A 75 38.48 -9.53 0.29
C VAL A 75 38.26 -10.15 1.66
N ILE A 76 38.12 -9.29 2.68
CA ILE A 76 37.93 -9.70 4.07
C ILE A 76 36.53 -9.30 4.52
N ALA A 77 35.78 -10.28 5.05
CA ALA A 77 34.45 -10.04 5.59
C ALA A 77 34.50 -9.64 7.07
N SER A 78 33.75 -8.58 7.41
CA SER A 78 33.44 -8.18 8.79
C SER A 78 32.03 -8.69 9.14
N MET A 79 31.94 -9.76 9.93
CA MET A 79 30.71 -10.47 10.24
C MET A 79 30.06 -9.90 11.52
N ALA A 80 28.81 -9.42 11.43
CA ALA A 80 28.07 -8.93 12.60
C ALA A 80 27.74 -10.07 13.57
N PRO A 81 27.87 -9.88 14.91
CA PRO A 81 27.76 -10.97 15.88
C PRO A 81 26.41 -11.70 15.91
N SER A 82 25.34 -11.09 15.39
CA SER A 82 24.02 -11.73 15.26
C SER A 82 23.98 -12.87 14.21
N PHE A 83 25.08 -13.11 13.47
CA PHE A 83 25.16 -14.20 12.51
C PHE A 83 24.93 -15.57 13.16
N ILE A 84 25.36 -15.78 14.42
CA ILE A 84 25.17 -17.04 15.14
C ILE A 84 23.70 -17.42 15.30
N ALA A 85 22.84 -16.41 15.44
CA ALA A 85 21.40 -16.60 15.49
C ALA A 85 20.82 -16.89 14.08
N ASN A 86 21.27 -16.14 13.06
CA ASN A 86 20.80 -16.31 11.68
C ASN A 86 21.15 -17.67 11.08
N TYR A 87 22.30 -18.21 11.43
CA TYR A 87 22.81 -19.48 10.88
C TYR A 87 22.78 -20.64 11.89
N ASP A 88 22.00 -20.53 12.95
CA ASP A 88 21.63 -21.58 13.91
C ASP A 88 22.77 -22.55 14.27
N GLY A 89 23.76 -22.03 15.02
CA GLY A 89 24.89 -22.81 15.54
C GLY A 89 26.09 -22.95 14.60
N VAL A 90 26.18 -22.08 13.59
CA VAL A 90 27.40 -21.94 12.78
C VAL A 90 28.30 -20.89 13.43
N GLY A 91 29.45 -21.29 14.00
CA GLY A 91 30.43 -20.38 14.58
C GLY A 91 31.30 -19.68 13.54
N ILE A 92 32.17 -18.76 14.00
CA ILE A 92 32.97 -17.91 13.09
C ILE A 92 33.95 -18.73 12.25
N ASP A 93 34.51 -19.80 12.76
CA ASP A 93 35.45 -20.65 12.01
C ASP A 93 34.74 -21.38 10.86
N ALA A 94 33.56 -21.95 11.12
CA ALA A 94 32.75 -22.59 10.08
C ALA A 94 32.22 -21.57 9.04
N MET A 95 31.90 -20.35 9.49
CA MET A 95 31.55 -19.25 8.60
C MET A 95 32.74 -18.86 7.70
N ARG A 96 33.94 -18.78 8.25
CA ARG A 96 35.18 -18.50 7.51
C ARG A 96 35.42 -19.55 6.41
N GLU A 97 35.32 -20.83 6.74
CA GLU A 97 35.47 -21.93 5.77
C GLU A 97 34.42 -21.85 4.66
N GLY A 98 33.18 -21.48 5.01
CA GLY A 98 32.09 -21.32 4.03
C GLY A 98 32.33 -20.15 3.08
N LEU A 99 32.71 -18.98 3.60
CA LEU A 99 32.92 -17.78 2.78
C LEU A 99 34.21 -17.88 1.94
N GLN A 100 35.24 -18.60 2.43
CA GLN A 100 36.42 -18.90 1.61
C GLN A 100 36.06 -19.69 0.35
N LYS A 101 35.06 -20.58 0.39
CA LYS A 101 34.54 -21.28 -0.80
C LYS A 101 33.86 -20.30 -1.78
N LEU A 102 33.34 -19.15 -1.32
CA LEU A 102 32.82 -18.08 -2.17
C LEU A 102 33.92 -17.16 -2.72
N GLY A 103 35.17 -17.31 -2.25
CA GLY A 103 36.32 -16.54 -2.69
C GLY A 103 36.77 -15.44 -1.75
N PHE A 104 36.19 -15.32 -0.55
CA PHE A 104 36.72 -14.41 0.48
C PHE A 104 38.09 -14.90 0.96
N THR A 105 38.99 -13.96 1.24
CA THR A 105 40.33 -14.26 1.75
C THR A 105 40.26 -14.64 3.23
N ASP A 106 39.47 -13.90 4.02
CA ASP A 106 39.26 -14.16 5.44
C ASP A 106 37.90 -13.62 5.93
N VAL A 107 37.51 -14.06 7.13
CA VAL A 107 36.31 -13.60 7.84
C VAL A 107 36.64 -13.30 9.28
N GLU A 108 36.42 -12.07 9.69
CA GLU A 108 36.64 -11.61 11.05
C GLU A 108 35.32 -11.09 11.67
N GLU A 109 35.28 -11.00 13.01
CA GLU A 109 34.10 -10.56 13.73
C GLU A 109 34.04 -9.03 13.90
N THR A 110 32.94 -8.40 13.53
CA THR A 110 32.69 -6.97 13.81
C THR A 110 32.77 -6.67 15.32
N ALA A 111 32.62 -7.67 16.17
CA ALA A 111 32.76 -7.57 17.62
C ALA A 111 34.16 -7.08 18.06
N ILE A 112 35.19 -7.29 17.25
CA ILE A 112 36.53 -6.71 17.44
C ILE A 112 36.44 -5.19 17.42
N GLY A 113 35.81 -4.60 16.39
CA GLY A 113 35.56 -3.17 16.32
C GLY A 113 34.61 -2.65 17.41
N ALA A 114 33.69 -3.48 17.87
CA ALA A 114 32.82 -3.15 18.99
C ALA A 114 33.62 -2.98 20.31
N THR A 115 34.67 -3.79 20.53
CA THR A 115 35.56 -3.63 21.67
C THR A 115 36.30 -2.28 21.62
N MET A 116 36.79 -1.87 20.44
CA MET A 116 37.45 -0.56 20.26
C MET A 116 36.49 0.60 20.54
N VAL A 117 35.28 0.53 19.99
CA VAL A 117 34.23 1.56 20.16
C VAL A 117 33.77 1.67 21.62
N LYS A 118 33.60 0.54 22.31
CA LYS A 118 33.24 0.51 23.72
C LYS A 118 34.25 1.26 24.57
N THR A 119 35.55 1.01 24.34
CA THR A 119 36.64 1.69 25.05
C THR A 119 36.64 3.20 24.79
N ASP A 120 36.30 3.64 23.56
CA ASP A 120 36.18 5.06 23.27
C ASP A 120 34.95 5.69 23.94
N TYR A 121 33.83 4.97 24.08
CA TYR A 121 32.68 5.45 24.86
C TYR A 121 33.01 5.61 26.35
N GLU A 122 33.74 4.68 26.94
CA GLU A 122 34.24 4.80 28.32
C GLU A 122 35.09 6.07 28.47
N ARG A 123 36.01 6.34 27.54
CA ARG A 123 36.80 7.59 27.50
C ARG A 123 35.90 8.84 27.44
N LEU A 124 34.92 8.88 26.52
CA LEU A 124 34.03 10.04 26.37
C LEU A 124 33.24 10.35 27.65
N VAL A 125 32.80 9.32 28.37
CA VAL A 125 32.11 9.48 29.66
C VAL A 125 33.05 10.10 30.68
N HIS A 126 34.29 9.62 30.81
CA HIS A 126 35.29 10.16 31.75
C HIS A 126 35.77 11.58 31.43
N GLU A 127 35.77 11.95 30.13
CA GLU A 127 36.11 13.32 29.72
C GLU A 127 35.04 14.36 30.10
N LYS A 128 33.79 13.94 30.35
CA LYS A 128 32.66 14.78 30.79
C LYS A 128 32.40 16.02 29.90
N GLN A 129 32.73 15.94 28.61
CA GLN A 129 32.58 17.08 27.71
C GLN A 129 31.12 17.31 27.30
N LYS A 130 30.28 16.28 27.37
CA LYS A 130 28.87 16.34 26.98
C LYS A 130 27.98 15.94 28.16
N PRO A 131 26.94 16.71 28.51
CA PRO A 131 26.04 16.35 29.61
C PRO A 131 25.17 15.12 29.28
N VAL A 132 24.97 14.85 27.99
CA VAL A 132 24.32 13.64 27.47
C VAL A 132 25.20 13.09 26.37
N ILE A 133 25.42 11.77 26.36
CA ILE A 133 26.16 11.08 25.31
C ILE A 133 25.21 10.03 24.69
N ILE A 134 24.93 10.15 23.40
CA ILE A 134 24.14 9.19 22.64
C ILE A 134 25.11 8.31 21.84
N SER A 135 24.99 6.99 21.95
CA SER A 135 25.85 6.05 21.21
C SER A 135 25.69 6.19 19.70
N SER A 136 26.77 6.18 18.95
CA SER A 136 26.81 6.32 17.48
C SER A 136 26.81 4.98 16.72
N ALA A 137 26.64 3.85 17.41
CA ALA A 137 26.72 2.52 16.81
C ALA A 137 25.59 2.21 15.83
N CYS A 138 24.39 2.78 16.04
CA CYS A 138 23.21 2.56 15.21
C CYS A 138 23.09 3.58 14.07
N ALA A 139 23.34 3.16 12.83
CA ALA A 139 23.27 4.04 11.64
C ALA A 139 21.89 4.67 11.43
N SER A 140 20.79 3.95 11.76
CA SER A 140 19.42 4.50 11.64
C SER A 140 19.14 5.60 12.68
N VAL A 141 19.66 5.46 13.91
CA VAL A 141 19.56 6.52 14.93
C VAL A 141 20.40 7.74 14.53
N ASN A 142 21.60 7.52 14.00
CA ASN A 142 22.42 8.60 13.48
C ASN A 142 21.69 9.38 12.36
N LEU A 143 21.04 8.66 11.41
CA LEU A 143 20.22 9.28 10.37
C LEU A 143 19.00 10.00 10.94
N LEU A 144 18.36 9.46 11.98
CA LEU A 144 17.24 10.11 12.66
C LEU A 144 17.70 11.46 13.24
N ILE A 145 18.82 11.48 13.94
CA ILE A 145 19.37 12.69 14.54
C ILE A 145 19.76 13.68 13.45
N GLN A 146 20.55 13.25 12.46
CA GLN A 146 21.05 14.14 11.40
C GLN A 146 19.96 14.77 10.53
N LYS A 147 18.83 14.05 10.30
CA LYS A 147 17.76 14.50 9.38
C LYS A 147 16.56 15.13 10.09
N HIS A 148 16.24 14.67 11.31
CA HIS A 148 15.00 15.02 11.97
C HIS A 148 15.18 15.74 13.31
N TYR A 149 16.35 15.58 13.95
CA TYR A 149 16.71 16.18 15.25
C TYR A 149 18.12 16.79 15.22
N PRO A 150 18.43 17.69 14.27
CA PRO A 150 19.80 18.17 14.06
C PRO A 150 20.40 18.87 15.30
N GLU A 151 19.58 19.44 16.16
CA GLU A 151 19.98 20.04 17.44
C GLU A 151 20.55 19.01 18.45
N MET A 152 20.26 17.71 18.23
CA MET A 152 20.76 16.61 19.06
C MET A 152 22.15 16.11 18.62
N ILE A 153 22.68 16.54 17.46
CA ILE A 153 24.01 16.13 16.97
C ILE A 153 25.11 16.42 18.00
N LYS A 154 24.99 17.50 18.76
CA LYS A 154 25.94 17.86 19.81
C LYS A 154 26.05 16.80 20.92
N TYR A 155 25.06 15.95 21.10
CA TYR A 155 25.03 14.87 22.09
C TYR A 155 25.43 13.52 21.50
N LEU A 156 25.46 13.38 20.17
CA LEU A 156 25.91 12.16 19.52
C LEU A 156 27.39 11.94 19.78
N ALA A 157 27.79 10.72 20.13
CA ALA A 157 29.20 10.36 20.34
C ALA A 157 29.97 10.56 19.02
N ASP A 158 31.11 11.21 19.10
CA ASP A 158 31.96 11.47 17.92
C ASP A 158 32.82 10.24 17.57
N THR A 159 32.22 9.05 17.67
CA THR A 159 32.90 7.76 17.52
C THR A 159 32.38 7.04 16.28
N LEU A 160 33.27 6.33 15.58
CA LEU A 160 32.89 5.42 14.48
C LEU A 160 31.92 4.33 14.97
N SER A 161 31.11 3.80 14.08
CA SER A 161 30.37 2.59 14.41
C SER A 161 31.30 1.36 14.47
N PRO A 162 30.91 0.28 15.17
CA PRO A 162 31.69 -0.97 15.21
C PRO A 162 32.08 -1.51 13.83
N MET A 163 31.18 -1.44 12.85
CA MET A 163 31.45 -1.82 11.47
C MET A 163 32.63 -1.03 10.89
N GLN A 164 32.62 0.28 11.07
CA GLN A 164 33.66 1.12 10.48
C GLN A 164 34.96 1.04 11.24
N ALA A 165 34.93 0.96 12.59
CA ALA A 165 36.11 0.75 13.40
C ALA A 165 36.84 -0.54 13.02
N HIS A 166 36.09 -1.63 12.87
CA HIS A 166 36.67 -2.92 12.45
C HIS A 166 37.22 -2.90 11.03
N CYS A 167 36.44 -2.41 10.07
CA CYS A 167 36.91 -2.36 8.67
C CYS A 167 38.14 -1.43 8.50
N ARG A 168 38.22 -0.35 9.29
CA ARG A 168 39.41 0.50 9.32
C ARG A 168 40.63 -0.25 9.90
N ASP A 169 40.45 -1.00 10.97
CA ASP A 169 41.51 -1.83 11.55
C ASP A 169 42.00 -2.92 10.57
N ILE A 170 41.07 -3.58 9.84
CA ILE A 170 41.44 -4.52 8.79
C ILE A 170 42.31 -3.84 7.74
N LYS A 171 41.93 -2.66 7.25
CA LYS A 171 42.73 -1.90 6.26
C LYS A 171 44.04 -1.36 6.83
N ARG A 172 44.10 -1.04 8.12
CA ARG A 172 45.34 -0.67 8.78
C ARG A 172 46.33 -1.84 8.79
N ARG A 173 45.86 -3.05 9.09
CA ARG A 173 46.67 -4.27 9.09
C ARG A 173 46.97 -4.79 7.67
N ASN A 174 46.08 -4.55 6.73
CA ASN A 174 46.20 -4.99 5.34
C ASN A 174 45.66 -3.91 4.39
N PRO A 175 46.52 -2.95 3.96
CA PRO A 175 46.11 -1.79 3.17
C PRO A 175 45.47 -2.12 1.80
N GLU A 176 45.82 -3.26 1.20
CA GLU A 176 45.28 -3.71 -0.08
C GLU A 176 43.91 -4.41 0.07
N ALA A 177 43.47 -4.69 1.29
CA ALA A 177 42.25 -5.45 1.52
C ALA A 177 41.00 -4.62 1.17
N LYS A 178 40.06 -5.25 0.46
CA LYS A 178 38.68 -4.82 0.36
C LYS A 178 37.89 -5.37 1.54
N THR A 179 37.08 -4.52 2.13
CA THR A 179 36.29 -4.89 3.32
C THR A 179 34.81 -4.98 2.98
N VAL A 180 34.19 -6.08 3.38
CA VAL A 180 32.77 -6.34 3.16
C VAL A 180 32.11 -6.57 4.52
N PHE A 181 31.21 -5.68 4.91
CA PHE A 181 30.40 -5.91 6.10
C PHE A 181 29.24 -6.85 5.79
N ILE A 182 28.93 -7.78 6.68
CA ILE A 182 27.78 -8.71 6.55
C ILE A 182 26.99 -8.68 7.85
N GLY A 183 25.68 -8.32 7.77
CA GLY A 183 24.87 -8.19 8.99
C GLY A 183 23.37 -7.99 8.75
N PRO A 184 22.57 -7.79 9.82
CA PRO A 184 21.10 -7.75 9.75
C PRO A 184 20.52 -6.39 9.32
N CYS A 185 21.35 -5.38 9.04
CA CYS A 185 20.95 -3.98 9.01
C CYS A 185 21.04 -3.35 7.63
N VAL A 186 19.93 -2.76 7.16
CA VAL A 186 19.87 -2.05 5.86
C VAL A 186 20.63 -0.72 5.91
N ALA A 187 20.55 0.01 7.04
CA ALA A 187 21.20 1.32 7.17
C ALA A 187 22.74 1.25 7.07
N LYS A 188 23.33 0.09 7.32
CA LYS A 188 24.76 -0.13 7.18
C LYS A 188 25.24 -0.05 5.73
N LYS A 189 24.37 -0.31 4.74
CA LYS A 189 24.66 -0.08 3.32
C LYS A 189 24.85 1.41 3.02
N ASP A 190 23.96 2.26 3.53
CA ASP A 190 24.08 3.73 3.37
C ASP A 190 25.29 4.26 4.14
N GLU A 191 25.55 3.74 5.33
CA GLU A 191 26.73 4.13 6.11
C GLU A 191 28.04 3.82 5.37
N ALA A 192 28.15 2.64 4.76
CA ALA A 192 29.30 2.26 3.95
C ALA A 192 29.51 3.19 2.75
N GLN A 193 28.43 3.57 2.07
CA GLN A 193 28.48 4.43 0.88
C GLN A 193 28.69 5.91 1.23
N ARG A 194 28.12 6.37 2.35
CA ARG A 194 28.22 7.76 2.80
C ARG A 194 29.64 8.12 3.27
N TYR A 195 30.36 7.14 3.77
CA TYR A 195 31.72 7.30 4.29
C TYR A 195 32.68 6.40 3.52
N PRO A 196 33.05 6.79 2.27
CA PRO A 196 33.88 5.96 1.41
C PRO A 196 35.28 5.76 1.95
N GLY A 197 35.95 4.70 1.50
CA GLY A 197 37.34 4.40 1.82
C GLY A 197 37.52 3.49 3.05
N ILE A 198 36.47 3.23 3.84
CA ILE A 198 36.54 2.35 5.01
C ILE A 198 35.87 1.00 4.71
N VAL A 199 34.61 1.02 4.30
CA VAL A 199 33.83 -0.18 3.97
C VAL A 199 33.54 -0.16 2.48
N ASP A 200 33.95 -1.20 1.75
CA ASP A 200 33.82 -1.24 0.30
C ASP A 200 32.44 -1.75 -0.14
N ALA A 201 31.83 -2.68 0.62
CA ALA A 201 30.47 -3.14 0.40
C ALA A 201 29.80 -3.58 1.72
N ALA A 202 28.47 -3.60 1.73
CA ALA A 202 27.70 -4.14 2.86
C ALA A 202 26.60 -5.07 2.36
N LEU A 203 26.61 -6.32 2.81
CA LEU A 203 25.61 -7.34 2.53
C LEU A 203 24.70 -7.54 3.74
N THR A 204 23.46 -7.87 3.50
CA THR A 204 22.56 -8.41 4.52
C THR A 204 22.75 -9.93 4.64
N PHE A 205 22.29 -10.51 5.76
CA PHE A 205 22.29 -11.97 5.91
C PHE A 205 21.44 -12.66 4.83
N GLU A 206 20.33 -12.05 4.41
CA GLU A 206 19.51 -12.56 3.29
C GLU A 206 20.32 -12.66 1.98
N GLU A 207 21.04 -11.59 1.62
CA GLU A 207 21.89 -11.58 0.44
C GLU A 207 22.98 -12.66 0.49
N LEU A 208 23.60 -12.86 1.66
CA LEU A 208 24.60 -13.90 1.85
C LEU A 208 23.97 -15.29 1.77
N THR A 209 22.82 -15.51 2.42
CA THR A 209 22.12 -16.80 2.40
C THR A 209 21.74 -17.19 0.98
N GLU A 210 21.12 -16.27 0.22
CA GLU A 210 20.80 -16.51 -1.19
C GLU A 210 22.04 -16.82 -2.05
N TRP A 211 23.17 -16.17 -1.75
CA TRP A 211 24.41 -16.40 -2.47
C TRP A 211 25.00 -17.78 -2.15
N LEU A 212 25.06 -18.17 -0.87
CA LEU A 212 25.49 -19.50 -0.43
C LEU A 212 24.65 -20.62 -1.09
N GLU A 213 23.33 -20.42 -1.13
CA GLU A 213 22.41 -21.37 -1.77
C GLU A 213 22.66 -21.50 -3.28
N LYS A 214 22.84 -20.39 -3.99
CA LYS A 214 23.13 -20.38 -5.44
C LYS A 214 24.43 -21.08 -5.79
N GLU A 215 25.46 -20.93 -4.95
CA GLU A 215 26.77 -21.57 -5.14
C GLU A 215 26.83 -22.97 -4.50
N ASN A 216 25.72 -23.46 -3.92
CA ASN A 216 25.65 -24.76 -3.21
C ASN A 216 26.67 -24.91 -2.08
N VAL A 217 27.03 -23.82 -1.41
CA VAL A 217 27.93 -23.82 -0.25
C VAL A 217 27.15 -24.16 1.01
N ARG A 218 27.49 -25.29 1.64
CA ARG A 218 26.90 -25.68 2.92
C ARG A 218 27.80 -25.27 4.06
N LEU A 219 27.20 -24.64 5.08
CA LEU A 219 27.86 -24.29 6.33
C LEU A 219 27.75 -25.45 7.32
N GLU A 220 28.86 -25.79 7.99
CA GLU A 220 28.84 -26.81 9.03
C GLU A 220 28.31 -26.21 10.35
N LYS A 221 27.40 -26.94 11.03
CA LYS A 221 26.92 -26.56 12.36
C LYS A 221 27.95 -26.92 13.42
N LYS A 222 28.97 -26.09 13.56
CA LYS A 222 30.04 -26.21 14.53
C LYS A 222 30.24 -24.87 15.21
N VAL A 223 29.99 -24.82 16.53
CA VAL A 223 30.22 -23.64 17.34
C VAL A 223 31.63 -23.67 17.89
N ASP A 224 32.39 -22.64 17.59
CA ASP A 224 33.67 -22.38 18.22
C ASP A 224 33.51 -21.77 19.63
N SER A 225 34.50 -21.93 20.47
CA SER A 225 34.54 -21.36 21.81
C SER A 225 35.70 -20.37 21.90
N ASN A 226 35.39 -19.12 22.22
CA ASN A 226 36.39 -18.10 22.48
C ASN A 226 36.00 -17.29 23.75
N PRO A 227 36.72 -17.40 24.86
CA PRO A 227 36.42 -16.63 26.07
C PRO A 227 36.70 -15.13 25.90
N GLU A 228 37.55 -14.74 24.94
CA GLU A 228 37.90 -13.36 24.63
C GLU A 228 36.97 -12.80 23.54
N SER A 229 35.68 -12.75 23.83
CA SER A 229 34.63 -12.39 22.85
C SER A 229 33.42 -11.70 23.49
N LEU A 230 33.59 -10.97 24.58
CA LEU A 230 32.53 -10.30 25.33
C LEU A 230 31.70 -9.38 24.42
N ALA A 231 32.31 -8.66 23.50
CA ALA A 231 31.63 -7.73 22.63
C ALA A 231 30.71 -8.41 21.58
N ARG A 232 30.66 -9.76 21.49
CA ARG A 232 29.62 -10.47 20.75
C ARG A 232 28.20 -10.16 21.23
N ILE A 233 28.02 -9.67 22.48
CA ILE A 233 26.73 -9.28 23.04
C ILE A 233 26.23 -7.89 22.57
N PHE A 234 27.06 -7.09 21.87
CA PHE A 234 26.70 -5.76 21.38
C PHE A 234 25.35 -5.68 20.62
N PRO A 235 24.93 -6.67 19.81
CA PRO A 235 23.68 -6.59 19.10
C PRO A 235 22.43 -6.82 19.97
N THR A 236 22.59 -7.08 21.27
CA THR A 236 21.46 -7.26 22.22
C THR A 236 21.06 -5.94 22.88
N VAL A 237 19.88 -5.88 23.49
CA VAL A 237 19.46 -4.73 24.29
C VAL A 237 20.40 -4.53 25.47
N ALA A 238 20.84 -3.32 25.72
CA ALA A 238 21.87 -2.95 26.67
C ALA A 238 23.20 -3.68 26.41
N GLY A 239 23.43 -4.16 25.19
CA GLY A 239 24.67 -4.90 24.86
C GLY A 239 25.92 -4.05 24.97
N ILE A 240 25.87 -2.79 24.57
CA ILE A 240 26.96 -1.83 24.74
C ILE A 240 27.20 -1.60 26.23
N LEU A 241 26.16 -1.29 26.99
CA LEU A 241 26.26 -1.04 28.43
C LEU A 241 26.81 -2.24 29.21
N ARG A 242 26.44 -3.46 28.82
CA ARG A 242 26.93 -4.69 29.47
C ARG A 242 28.42 -4.94 29.24
N THR A 243 28.97 -4.41 28.15
CA THR A 243 30.42 -4.52 27.85
C THR A 243 31.23 -3.42 28.51
N MET A 244 30.65 -2.26 28.82
CA MET A 244 31.33 -1.14 29.49
C MET A 244 31.61 -1.51 30.94
N LYS A 245 32.88 -1.68 31.27
CA LYS A 245 33.37 -2.06 32.60
C LYS A 245 33.83 -0.83 33.40
N ASP A 246 34.38 0.17 32.73
CA ASP A 246 34.87 1.41 33.30
C ASP A 246 33.82 2.52 33.15
N ARG A 247 32.90 2.59 34.13
CA ARG A 247 31.78 3.52 34.16
C ARG A 247 32.00 4.62 35.17
N ASP A 248 31.80 5.88 34.75
CA ASP A 248 31.80 7.00 35.67
C ASP A 248 30.50 7.00 36.50
N PRO A 249 30.56 7.04 37.83
CA PRO A 249 29.39 7.01 38.71
C PRO A 249 28.53 8.28 38.67
N GLU A 250 29.01 9.37 38.06
CA GLU A 250 28.23 10.60 37.89
C GLU A 250 27.30 10.53 36.70
N TYR A 251 27.42 9.52 35.81
CA TYR A 251 26.54 9.30 34.69
C TYR A 251 25.53 8.19 34.97
N GLU A 252 24.29 8.43 34.57
CA GLU A 252 23.28 7.38 34.45
C GLU A 252 23.44 6.65 33.11
N TYR A 253 23.11 5.36 33.08
CA TYR A 253 23.29 4.52 31.90
C TYR A 253 21.97 3.91 31.48
N VAL A 254 21.45 4.31 30.32
CA VAL A 254 20.13 3.91 29.83
C VAL A 254 20.22 3.26 28.44
N ALA A 255 19.56 2.13 28.26
CA ALA A 255 19.37 1.51 26.94
C ALA A 255 17.98 1.80 26.42
N VAL A 256 17.89 2.32 25.19
CA VAL A 256 16.66 2.67 24.49
C VAL A 256 16.62 1.92 23.17
N ASP A 257 15.67 1.00 23.03
CA ASP A 257 15.48 0.22 21.83
C ASP A 257 14.08 0.47 21.18
N GLY A 258 14.05 0.38 19.88
CA GLY A 258 12.88 0.73 19.10
C GLY A 258 12.80 2.22 18.78
N ILE A 259 12.56 2.53 17.49
CA ILE A 259 12.65 3.90 16.97
C ILE A 259 11.65 4.87 17.63
N ASP A 260 10.46 4.39 18.03
CA ASP A 260 9.47 5.23 18.70
C ASP A 260 9.96 5.66 20.08
N ASN A 261 10.61 4.75 20.83
CA ASN A 261 11.26 5.04 22.12
C ASN A 261 12.47 5.97 21.94
N CYS A 262 13.25 5.79 20.87
CA CYS A 262 14.37 6.69 20.55
C CYS A 262 13.87 8.12 20.28
N ILE A 263 12.76 8.28 19.56
CA ILE A 263 12.13 9.59 19.32
C ILE A 263 11.72 10.22 20.65
N ALA A 264 11.00 9.49 21.52
CA ALA A 264 10.58 9.99 22.83
C ALA A 264 11.78 10.39 23.70
N ALA A 265 12.86 9.59 23.71
CA ALA A 265 14.07 9.91 24.45
C ALA A 265 14.78 11.16 23.90
N LEU A 266 14.81 11.37 22.57
CA LEU A 266 15.35 12.60 21.98
C LEU A 266 14.53 13.84 22.36
N GLU A 267 13.19 13.71 22.44
CA GLU A 267 12.29 14.78 22.90
C GLU A 267 12.52 15.12 24.38
N ASP A 268 12.73 14.13 25.26
CA ASP A 268 13.07 14.35 26.65
C ASP A 268 14.42 15.07 26.82
N VAL A 269 15.42 14.70 26.03
CA VAL A 269 16.72 15.39 25.99
C VAL A 269 16.55 16.82 25.49
N ALA A 270 15.74 17.03 24.43
CA ALA A 270 15.45 18.37 23.88
C ALA A 270 14.75 19.27 24.89
N ALA A 271 13.85 18.72 25.72
CA ALA A 271 13.17 19.42 26.79
C ALA A 271 14.07 19.73 27.99
N GLY A 272 15.31 19.20 28.03
CA GLY A 272 16.27 19.41 29.15
C GLY A 272 15.96 18.58 30.40
N HIS A 273 15.14 17.53 30.27
CA HIS A 273 14.78 16.66 31.40
C HIS A 273 15.91 15.69 31.78
N VAL A 274 16.86 15.44 30.87
CA VAL A 274 17.93 14.46 31.04
C VAL A 274 19.27 15.14 31.02
N ASN A 275 20.09 14.85 32.06
CA ASN A 275 21.47 15.29 32.21
C ASN A 275 22.33 14.16 32.76
N ASN A 276 23.65 14.25 32.56
CA ASN A 276 24.63 13.28 33.00
C ASN A 276 24.22 11.84 32.67
N CYS A 277 23.94 11.60 31.36
CA CYS A 277 23.41 10.31 30.91
C CYS A 277 24.17 9.81 29.69
N PHE A 278 24.55 8.54 29.70
CA PHE A 278 24.98 7.79 28.53
C PHE A 278 23.80 6.95 28.03
N MET A 279 23.38 7.19 26.78
CA MET A 279 22.26 6.50 26.16
C MET A 279 22.75 5.55 25.08
N GLU A 280 22.58 4.24 25.30
CA GLU A 280 22.64 3.27 24.22
C GLU A 280 21.34 3.31 23.44
N MET A 281 21.37 3.78 22.17
CA MET A 281 20.18 3.86 21.33
C MET A 281 20.24 2.91 20.14
N SER A 282 19.15 2.16 19.91
CA SER A 282 19.00 1.30 18.75
C SER A 282 17.61 1.42 18.12
N ALA A 283 17.51 1.56 16.78
CA ALA A 283 16.27 1.76 16.07
C ALA A 283 15.35 0.52 16.04
N CYS A 284 15.91 -0.68 16.18
CA CYS A 284 15.19 -1.94 16.17
C CYS A 284 14.72 -2.32 17.57
N LYS A 285 13.48 -2.80 17.72
CA LYS A 285 13.01 -3.40 18.99
C LYS A 285 13.77 -4.71 19.22
N GLY A 286 14.39 -4.84 20.39
CA GLY A 286 15.30 -5.96 20.65
C GLY A 286 16.72 -5.73 20.14
N SER A 287 17.05 -4.49 19.72
CA SER A 287 18.36 -4.12 19.17
C SER A 287 18.70 -4.85 17.86
N CYS A 288 19.99 -5.00 17.50
CA CYS A 288 20.40 -5.53 16.19
C CYS A 288 20.12 -7.03 16.01
N VAL A 289 19.98 -7.80 17.11
CA VAL A 289 19.55 -9.21 17.04
C VAL A 289 18.19 -9.33 16.34
N ASN A 290 17.32 -8.34 16.52
CA ASN A 290 16.04 -8.24 15.83
C ASN A 290 16.07 -7.16 14.75
N GLY A 291 17.17 -7.06 14.01
CA GLY A 291 17.28 -6.17 12.86
C GLY A 291 16.27 -6.51 11.75
N PRO A 292 16.07 -5.63 10.74
CA PRO A 292 14.99 -5.80 9.76
C PRO A 292 15.00 -7.13 9.00
N VAL A 293 16.18 -7.69 8.73
CA VAL A 293 16.32 -8.98 8.06
C VAL A 293 15.97 -10.11 9.02
N MET A 294 16.45 -10.03 10.28
CA MET A 294 16.10 -11.02 11.30
C MET A 294 14.62 -11.00 11.62
N GLU A 295 14.02 -9.84 11.94
CA GLU A 295 12.59 -9.72 12.25
C GLU A 295 11.69 -10.29 11.14
N LYS A 296 12.10 -10.15 9.88
CA LYS A 296 11.31 -10.64 8.74
C LYS A 296 11.37 -12.15 8.55
N TYR A 297 12.54 -12.76 8.75
CA TYR A 297 12.79 -14.15 8.41
C TYR A 297 12.99 -15.06 9.63
N HIS A 298 13.25 -14.50 10.81
CA HIS A 298 13.46 -15.19 12.08
C HIS A 298 12.45 -14.72 13.13
N PRO A 299 11.26 -15.34 13.26
CA PRO A 299 10.22 -14.88 14.18
C PRO A 299 10.49 -15.25 15.65
N TRP A 300 11.66 -15.81 15.97
CA TRP A 300 12.00 -16.38 17.27
C TRP A 300 12.98 -15.51 18.07
N PHE A 301 12.68 -14.23 18.24
CA PHE A 301 13.54 -13.24 18.90
C PHE A 301 14.22 -13.72 20.20
N ILE A 302 13.50 -14.42 21.08
CA ILE A 302 14.08 -14.91 22.36
C ILE A 302 15.15 -15.96 22.09
N THR A 303 14.94 -16.86 21.16
CA THR A 303 15.93 -17.88 20.76
C THR A 303 17.17 -17.22 20.18
N ASP A 304 16.99 -16.23 19.32
CA ASP A 304 18.07 -15.49 18.68
C ASP A 304 18.90 -14.71 19.71
N TYR A 305 18.23 -14.04 20.65
CA TYR A 305 18.87 -13.37 21.79
C TYR A 305 19.70 -14.33 22.63
N LEU A 306 19.15 -15.49 22.97
CA LEU A 306 19.84 -16.52 23.76
C LEU A 306 21.03 -17.10 23.00
N SER A 307 20.93 -17.32 21.69
CA SER A 307 22.01 -17.80 20.85
C SER A 307 23.20 -16.85 20.86
N VAL A 308 22.96 -15.55 20.68
CA VAL A 308 23.99 -14.52 20.75
C VAL A 308 24.62 -14.46 22.15
N THR A 309 23.79 -14.46 23.20
CA THR A 309 24.27 -14.34 24.58
C THR A 309 25.14 -15.55 25.02
N ARG A 310 24.77 -16.76 24.58
CA ARG A 310 25.53 -17.99 24.88
C ARG A 310 26.83 -18.08 24.09
N TYR A 311 26.86 -17.46 22.91
CA TYR A 311 28.04 -17.44 22.05
C TYR A 311 29.08 -16.39 22.50
N ALA A 312 28.67 -15.39 23.27
CA ALA A 312 29.56 -14.38 23.81
C ALA A 312 30.43 -14.95 24.96
N GLY A 313 31.70 -14.59 24.96
CA GLY A 313 32.62 -14.85 26.07
C GLY A 313 32.50 -13.83 27.21
N ASP A 314 33.40 -13.91 28.17
CA ASP A 314 33.43 -13.07 29.40
C ASP A 314 34.56 -12.03 29.41
N LYS A 315 35.49 -12.11 28.45
CA LYS A 315 36.63 -11.18 28.31
C LYS A 315 36.52 -10.40 26.99
N ASP A 316 37.12 -9.20 27.01
CA ASP A 316 37.25 -8.38 25.81
C ASP A 316 38.16 -9.06 24.77
N PHE A 317 37.93 -8.77 23.49
CA PHE A 317 38.86 -9.15 22.44
C PHE A 317 40.22 -8.50 22.67
N PRO A 318 41.31 -9.20 22.39
CA PRO A 318 42.65 -8.61 22.39
C PRO A 318 42.77 -7.66 21.19
N VAL A 319 42.61 -6.36 21.44
CA VAL A 319 42.68 -5.33 20.41
C VAL A 319 43.77 -4.34 20.71
N GLU A 320 44.49 -3.90 19.71
CA GLU A 320 45.29 -2.69 19.79
C GLU A 320 44.34 -1.50 19.61
N GLN A 321 44.17 -0.69 20.69
CA GLN A 321 43.26 0.46 20.65
C GLN A 321 43.78 1.48 19.66
N PRO A 322 43.00 1.85 18.62
CA PRO A 322 43.40 2.88 17.65
C PRO A 322 43.52 4.26 18.32
N GLU A 323 44.28 5.15 17.69
CA GLU A 323 44.34 6.54 18.11
C GLU A 323 42.96 7.19 18.03
N ILE A 324 42.67 8.18 18.90
CA ILE A 324 41.38 8.88 18.97
C ILE A 324 41.01 9.46 17.59
N SER A 325 41.97 10.00 16.86
CA SER A 325 41.78 10.56 15.51
C SER A 325 41.30 9.51 14.50
N GLU A 326 41.67 8.25 14.70
CA GLU A 326 41.24 7.15 13.82
C GLU A 326 39.83 6.64 14.16
N LEU A 327 39.38 6.76 15.41
CA LEU A 327 38.04 6.40 15.83
C LEU A 327 37.04 7.55 15.75
N SER A 328 37.52 8.78 15.68
CA SER A 328 36.68 9.97 15.69
C SER A 328 35.97 10.19 14.37
N ARG A 329 34.73 10.67 14.48
CA ARG A 329 33.91 11.11 13.35
C ARG A 329 33.06 12.31 13.70
N ARG A 330 33.02 13.27 12.78
CA ARG A 330 32.05 14.35 12.82
C ARG A 330 30.79 13.96 12.07
N TYR A 331 29.63 14.26 12.67
CA TYR A 331 28.31 14.09 12.06
C TYR A 331 27.77 15.45 11.59
N ASP A 332 27.48 15.55 10.31
CA ASP A 332 26.93 16.79 9.71
C ASP A 332 25.40 16.75 9.66
N ILE A 333 24.78 17.91 9.63
CA ILE A 333 23.34 18.04 9.41
C ILE A 333 23.02 17.59 7.99
N LEU A 334 22.05 16.72 7.86
CA LEU A 334 21.51 16.26 6.58
C LEU A 334 20.17 16.97 6.35
N GLU A 335 20.19 18.06 5.61
CA GLU A 335 19.00 18.86 5.36
C GLU A 335 17.93 18.06 4.61
N GLY A 336 16.80 17.80 5.26
CA GLY A 336 15.53 17.47 4.64
C GLY A 336 14.62 18.70 4.75
N MET A 337 14.39 19.41 3.67
CA MET A 337 13.47 20.57 3.68
C MET A 337 12.06 20.10 4.04
N LYS A 338 11.63 20.39 5.27
CA LYS A 338 10.22 20.29 5.66
C LYS A 338 9.60 21.66 5.51
N ASP A 339 9.06 21.95 4.32
CA ASP A 339 8.18 23.10 4.15
C ASP A 339 6.89 22.85 4.95
N MET A 340 6.71 23.65 6.00
CA MET A 340 5.54 23.52 6.88
C MET A 340 4.45 24.50 6.45
N PRO A 341 3.24 24.00 6.15
CA PRO A 341 2.14 24.88 5.75
C PRO A 341 1.68 25.77 6.89
N THR A 342 1.18 26.96 6.53
CA THR A 342 0.50 27.84 7.48
C THR A 342 -0.81 27.21 7.98
N GLU A 343 -1.29 27.61 9.15
CA GLU A 343 -2.56 27.16 9.73
C GLU A 343 -3.73 27.28 8.75
N ARG A 344 -3.82 28.41 8.05
CA ARG A 344 -4.83 28.65 7.02
C ARG A 344 -4.79 27.60 5.92
N LYS A 345 -3.59 27.20 5.47
CA LYS A 345 -3.41 26.19 4.42
C LYS A 345 -3.84 24.80 4.88
N ILE A 346 -3.54 24.47 6.14
CA ILE A 346 -3.99 23.22 6.76
C ILE A 346 -5.53 23.16 6.78
N GLN A 347 -6.20 24.25 7.21
CA GLN A 347 -7.66 24.31 7.25
C GLN A 347 -8.31 24.25 5.86
N GLU A 348 -7.70 24.86 4.85
CA GLU A 348 -8.14 24.73 3.45
C GLU A 348 -8.14 23.27 2.99
N ILE A 349 -7.06 22.52 3.30
CA ILE A 349 -6.94 21.11 2.93
C ILE A 349 -7.92 20.25 3.72
N LEU A 350 -8.04 20.46 5.04
CA LEU A 350 -9.02 19.76 5.87
C LEU A 350 -10.44 19.95 5.33
N SER A 351 -10.80 21.18 4.94
CA SER A 351 -12.10 21.48 4.35
C SER A 351 -12.34 20.71 3.04
N LYS A 352 -11.31 20.59 2.17
CA LYS A 352 -11.38 19.77 0.95
C LYS A 352 -11.56 18.28 1.23
N MET A 353 -11.08 17.80 2.38
CA MET A 353 -11.27 16.43 2.87
C MET A 353 -12.63 16.23 3.57
N GLY A 354 -13.56 17.21 3.51
CA GLY A 354 -14.83 17.15 4.22
C GLY A 354 -14.74 17.45 5.72
N LYS A 355 -13.58 17.93 6.22
CA LYS A 355 -13.34 18.23 7.63
C LYS A 355 -13.48 19.73 7.87
N LYS A 356 -14.72 20.20 8.07
CA LYS A 356 -15.03 21.63 8.23
C LYS A 356 -14.99 22.10 9.68
N LYS A 357 -15.18 21.17 10.63
CA LYS A 357 -15.18 21.41 12.08
C LYS A 357 -14.24 20.43 12.76
N PRO A 358 -13.69 20.75 13.94
CA PRO A 358 -12.86 19.82 14.71
C PRO A 358 -13.55 18.47 15.02
N SER A 359 -14.89 18.47 15.17
CA SER A 359 -15.67 17.23 15.34
C SER A 359 -15.63 16.27 14.15
N ASP A 360 -15.29 16.77 12.94
CA ASP A 360 -15.22 15.96 11.73
C ASP A 360 -13.86 15.27 11.60
N GLU A 361 -12.89 15.65 12.42
CA GLU A 361 -11.55 15.10 12.46
C GLU A 361 -11.52 13.80 13.28
N LEU A 362 -11.89 12.68 12.65
CA LEU A 362 -11.98 11.37 13.32
C LEU A 362 -10.64 10.83 13.82
N ASN A 363 -9.50 11.30 13.29
CA ASN A 363 -8.14 10.86 13.64
C ASN A 363 -8.00 9.32 13.65
N CYS A 364 -8.66 8.63 12.70
CA CYS A 364 -8.81 7.17 12.69
C CYS A 364 -7.56 6.41 12.24
N GLY A 365 -6.51 7.08 11.76
CA GLY A 365 -5.25 6.48 11.34
C GLY A 365 -5.30 5.59 10.08
N THR A 366 -6.48 5.35 9.48
CA THR A 366 -6.66 4.42 8.35
C THR A 366 -5.80 4.78 7.13
N CYS A 367 -5.63 6.07 6.86
CA CYS A 367 -4.81 6.60 5.76
C CYS A 367 -3.29 6.50 6.01
N GLY A 368 -2.86 6.08 7.21
CA GLY A 368 -1.46 5.97 7.59
C GLY A 368 -0.88 7.16 8.37
N TYR A 369 -1.68 8.20 8.61
CA TYR A 369 -1.35 9.35 9.45
C TYR A 369 -2.17 9.29 10.73
N ASP A 370 -1.58 9.67 11.86
CA ASP A 370 -2.20 9.50 13.19
C ASP A 370 -3.32 10.52 13.40
N THR A 371 -3.19 11.72 12.81
CA THR A 371 -4.21 12.76 12.85
C THR A 371 -4.64 13.22 11.46
N CYS A 372 -5.86 13.75 11.32
CA CYS A 372 -6.34 14.36 10.08
C CYS A 372 -5.48 15.59 9.71
N ARG A 373 -4.96 16.29 10.71
CA ARG A 373 -4.07 17.43 10.56
C ARG A 373 -2.71 17.04 9.97
N GLU A 374 -2.08 15.99 10.48
CA GLU A 374 -0.84 15.45 9.90
C GLU A 374 -1.04 15.03 8.45
N LYS A 375 -2.18 14.41 8.12
CA LYS A 375 -2.51 14.09 6.74
C LYS A 375 -2.62 15.35 5.88
N ALA A 376 -3.24 16.41 6.37
CA ALA A 376 -3.34 17.68 5.64
C ALA A 376 -1.95 18.28 5.35
N ILE A 377 -1.03 18.22 6.33
CA ILE A 377 0.38 18.62 6.15
C ILE A 377 1.04 17.73 5.08
N ALA A 378 0.84 16.41 5.14
CA ALA A 378 1.40 15.49 4.17
C ALA A 378 0.87 15.72 2.74
N ILE A 379 -0.42 16.09 2.59
CA ILE A 379 -1.00 16.49 1.30
C ILE A 379 -0.33 17.76 0.78
N TYR A 380 -0.12 18.77 1.63
CA TYR A 380 0.58 19.99 1.27
C TYR A 380 2.00 19.70 0.76
N GLN A 381 2.71 18.80 1.42
CA GLN A 381 4.06 18.37 1.07
C GLN A 381 4.11 17.40 -0.13
N GLY A 382 2.98 17.08 -0.77
CA GLY A 382 2.90 16.15 -1.90
C GLY A 382 3.20 14.69 -1.54
N LYS A 383 3.06 14.33 -0.26
CA LYS A 383 3.29 12.96 0.26
C LYS A 383 2.04 12.09 0.28
N ALA A 384 0.86 12.72 0.30
CA ALA A 384 -0.42 12.04 0.40
C ALA A 384 -1.46 12.63 -0.55
N GLU A 385 -2.44 11.82 -0.92
CA GLU A 385 -3.61 12.21 -1.72
C GLU A 385 -4.86 12.26 -0.84
N ILE A 386 -5.83 13.09 -1.22
CA ILE A 386 -7.09 13.24 -0.47
C ILE A 386 -7.82 11.90 -0.41
N GLU A 387 -7.82 11.18 -1.52
CA GLU A 387 -8.47 9.89 -1.74
C GLU A 387 -7.97 8.76 -0.80
N MET A 388 -6.83 8.92 -0.16
CA MET A 388 -6.39 7.98 0.89
C MET A 388 -7.28 8.02 2.15
N CYS A 389 -8.16 9.02 2.30
CA CYS A 389 -9.08 9.14 3.43
C CYS A 389 -10.31 8.25 3.22
N LEU A 390 -10.40 7.15 3.98
CA LEU A 390 -11.54 6.23 3.86
C LEU A 390 -12.90 6.89 4.13
N PRO A 391 -13.09 7.70 5.20
CA PRO A 391 -14.35 8.42 5.40
C PRO A 391 -14.71 9.34 4.22
N TYR A 392 -13.74 10.05 3.65
CA TYR A 392 -13.95 10.90 2.48
C TYR A 392 -14.36 10.08 1.25
N LEU A 393 -13.67 8.96 0.98
CA LEU A 393 -14.03 8.08 -0.14
C LEU A 393 -15.43 7.49 0.01
N LYS A 394 -15.78 7.08 1.23
CA LYS A 394 -17.12 6.56 1.54
C LYS A 394 -18.18 7.63 1.27
N GLU A 395 -18.01 8.84 1.80
CA GLU A 395 -18.92 9.95 1.57
C GLU A 395 -19.04 10.31 0.09
N LYS A 396 -17.90 10.36 -0.63
CA LYS A 396 -17.87 10.62 -2.07
C LYS A 396 -18.62 9.56 -2.87
N ALA A 397 -18.46 8.28 -2.51
CA ALA A 397 -19.14 7.17 -3.17
C ALA A 397 -20.65 7.18 -2.86
N GLU A 398 -21.05 7.43 -1.63
CA GLU A 398 -22.46 7.56 -1.23
C GLU A 398 -23.13 8.74 -1.94
N ASN A 399 -22.48 9.90 -1.97
CA ASN A 399 -23.00 11.08 -2.68
C ASN A 399 -23.15 10.82 -4.18
N PHE A 400 -22.16 10.16 -4.81
CA PHE A 400 -22.25 9.82 -6.24
C PHE A 400 -23.39 8.83 -6.51
N SER A 401 -23.54 7.80 -5.69
CA SER A 401 -24.66 6.86 -5.80
C SER A 401 -26.01 7.55 -5.61
N ASN A 402 -26.13 8.44 -4.62
CA ASN A 402 -27.35 9.19 -4.39
C ASN A 402 -27.68 10.14 -5.55
N ILE A 403 -26.66 10.82 -6.11
CA ILE A 403 -26.87 11.71 -7.27
C ILE A 403 -27.42 10.93 -8.47
N ILE A 404 -26.89 9.74 -8.76
CA ILE A 404 -27.40 8.91 -9.86
C ILE A 404 -28.81 8.44 -9.54
N PHE A 405 -29.03 7.92 -8.34
CA PHE A 405 -30.31 7.38 -7.89
C PHE A 405 -31.42 8.43 -7.94
N ASP A 406 -31.14 9.65 -7.47
CA ASP A 406 -32.12 10.74 -7.39
C ASP A 406 -32.41 11.41 -8.73
N ASN A 407 -31.43 11.44 -9.67
CA ASN A 407 -31.56 12.17 -10.92
C ASN A 407 -31.83 11.30 -12.16
N THR A 408 -31.83 9.97 -12.04
CA THR A 408 -32.23 9.11 -13.15
C THR A 408 -33.70 9.36 -13.54
N PRO A 409 -34.05 9.41 -14.84
CA PRO A 409 -35.43 9.55 -15.27
C PRO A 409 -36.28 8.32 -14.95
N ASN A 410 -35.64 7.15 -14.86
CA ASN A 410 -36.32 5.88 -14.61
C ASN A 410 -36.64 5.72 -13.11
N GLY A 411 -37.79 5.16 -12.81
CA GLY A 411 -38.15 4.78 -11.45
C GLY A 411 -37.25 3.65 -10.95
N LEU A 412 -36.67 3.81 -9.77
CA LEU A 412 -35.84 2.78 -9.13
C LEU A 412 -36.39 2.43 -7.76
N LEU A 413 -36.55 1.11 -7.53
CA LEU A 413 -36.89 0.56 -6.21
C LEU A 413 -35.85 -0.51 -5.84
N VAL A 414 -35.51 -0.56 -4.56
CA VAL A 414 -34.66 -1.61 -3.98
C VAL A 414 -35.46 -2.30 -2.87
N LEU A 415 -35.50 -3.62 -2.92
CA LEU A 415 -36.25 -4.42 -1.97
C LEU A 415 -35.35 -5.51 -1.34
N ASN A 416 -35.73 -5.97 -0.14
CA ASN A 416 -35.15 -7.16 0.44
C ASN A 416 -35.85 -8.45 -0.04
N GLU A 417 -35.36 -9.62 0.35
CA GLU A 417 -35.95 -10.93 0.00
C GLU A 417 -37.38 -11.14 0.54
N ARG A 418 -37.81 -10.30 1.49
CA ARG A 418 -39.19 -10.30 2.00
C ARG A 418 -40.13 -9.39 1.20
N LEU A 419 -39.62 -8.84 0.09
CA LEU A 419 -40.32 -7.88 -0.76
C LEU A 419 -40.68 -6.58 -0.05
N GLU A 420 -39.93 -6.19 0.98
CA GLU A 420 -40.06 -4.91 1.69
C GLU A 420 -39.19 -3.86 1.00
N ILE A 421 -39.78 -2.70 0.74
CA ILE A 421 -39.12 -1.58 0.03
C ILE A 421 -38.05 -0.97 0.94
N GLN A 422 -36.79 -1.02 0.53
CA GLN A 422 -35.65 -0.47 1.25
C GLN A 422 -35.28 0.94 0.73
N GLN A 423 -35.40 1.15 -0.58
CA GLN A 423 -35.14 2.45 -1.21
C GLN A 423 -36.09 2.66 -2.38
N ILE A 424 -36.44 3.92 -2.63
CA ILE A 424 -37.25 4.36 -3.76
C ILE A 424 -36.76 5.74 -4.19
N ASN A 425 -36.59 5.95 -5.51
CA ASN A 425 -36.09 7.20 -6.03
C ASN A 425 -37.24 8.18 -6.36
N PRO A 426 -36.94 9.49 -6.59
CA PRO A 426 -37.95 10.48 -6.95
C PRO A 426 -38.72 10.17 -8.24
N ALA A 427 -38.09 9.50 -9.22
CA ALA A 427 -38.77 9.14 -10.47
C ALA A 427 -39.82 8.06 -10.21
N ALA A 428 -39.54 7.00 -9.45
CA ALA A 428 -40.52 6.01 -9.06
C ALA A 428 -41.67 6.65 -8.26
N CYS A 429 -41.36 7.59 -7.36
CA CYS A 429 -42.39 8.33 -6.65
C CYS A 429 -43.30 9.12 -7.60
N ARG A 430 -42.76 9.73 -8.67
CA ARG A 430 -43.58 10.43 -9.69
C ARG A 430 -44.46 9.48 -10.49
N ILE A 431 -43.90 8.33 -10.95
CA ILE A 431 -44.64 7.33 -11.70
C ILE A 431 -45.85 6.79 -10.90
N MET A 432 -45.64 6.55 -9.60
CA MET A 432 -46.66 5.96 -8.71
C MET A 432 -47.40 6.98 -7.84
N ASN A 433 -47.32 8.28 -8.14
CA ASN A 433 -48.01 9.36 -7.42
C ASN A 433 -47.75 9.36 -5.88
N ILE A 434 -46.57 8.92 -5.43
CA ILE A 434 -46.17 8.87 -4.03
C ILE A 434 -45.67 10.27 -3.62
N ARG A 435 -46.22 10.81 -2.54
CA ARG A 435 -45.83 12.17 -2.08
C ARG A 435 -44.45 12.23 -1.43
N ARG A 436 -44.12 11.25 -0.62
CA ARG A 436 -42.84 11.18 0.09
C ARG A 436 -42.33 9.75 0.12
N PRO A 437 -41.05 9.51 -0.15
CA PRO A 437 -40.44 8.18 -0.04
C PRO A 437 -40.72 7.49 1.30
N SER A 438 -40.71 8.26 2.40
CA SER A 438 -40.97 7.76 3.76
C SER A 438 -42.34 7.08 3.92
N ASP A 439 -43.29 7.38 3.07
CA ASP A 439 -44.65 6.84 3.19
C ASP A 439 -44.74 5.37 2.76
N VAL A 440 -43.72 4.87 2.04
CA VAL A 440 -43.68 3.53 1.47
C VAL A 440 -42.45 2.70 1.89
N LEU A 441 -41.43 3.35 2.48
CA LEU A 441 -40.26 2.62 2.97
C LEU A 441 -40.63 1.63 4.07
N GLY A 442 -40.14 0.37 3.94
CA GLY A 442 -40.46 -0.75 4.84
C GLY A 442 -41.80 -1.43 4.55
N SER A 443 -42.66 -0.90 3.64
CA SER A 443 -43.89 -1.57 3.24
C SER A 443 -43.62 -2.68 2.21
N GLN A 444 -44.58 -3.59 2.10
CA GLN A 444 -44.53 -4.68 1.11
C GLN A 444 -44.81 -4.14 -0.28
N ILE A 445 -44.11 -4.66 -1.30
CA ILE A 445 -44.27 -4.20 -2.71
C ILE A 445 -45.67 -4.36 -3.23
N VAL A 446 -46.44 -5.32 -2.74
CA VAL A 446 -47.83 -5.56 -3.12
C VAL A 446 -48.74 -4.34 -2.91
N THR A 447 -48.33 -3.40 -2.08
CA THR A 447 -49.06 -2.13 -1.87
C THR A 447 -48.90 -1.14 -3.03
N LEU A 448 -47.93 -1.37 -3.91
CA LEU A 448 -47.61 -0.46 -5.02
C LEU A 448 -47.61 -1.14 -6.38
N LEU A 449 -47.12 -2.36 -6.49
CA LEU A 449 -46.94 -3.10 -7.76
C LEU A 449 -47.32 -4.57 -7.57
N ASP A 450 -47.59 -5.26 -8.71
CA ASP A 450 -47.80 -6.71 -8.71
C ASP A 450 -46.52 -7.41 -8.19
N PRO A 451 -46.62 -8.24 -7.12
CA PRO A 451 -45.46 -8.94 -6.56
C PRO A 451 -44.95 -10.06 -7.48
N LYS A 452 -45.68 -10.50 -8.48
CA LYS A 452 -45.32 -11.66 -9.31
C LYS A 452 -43.96 -11.54 -10.00
N PRO A 453 -43.59 -10.43 -10.68
CA PRO A 453 -42.28 -10.29 -11.31
C PRO A 453 -41.12 -10.40 -10.30
N PHE A 454 -41.34 -9.93 -9.09
CA PHE A 454 -40.35 -10.00 -7.99
C PHE A 454 -40.17 -11.43 -7.48
N LEU A 455 -41.25 -12.18 -7.32
CA LEU A 455 -41.20 -13.60 -6.96
C LEU A 455 -40.55 -14.42 -8.08
N ASP A 456 -40.90 -14.19 -9.31
CA ASP A 456 -40.32 -14.87 -10.47
C ASP A 456 -38.80 -14.60 -10.58
N ALA A 457 -38.36 -13.38 -10.32
CA ALA A 457 -36.95 -13.02 -10.26
C ALA A 457 -36.19 -13.69 -9.09
N LEU A 458 -36.84 -13.78 -7.92
CA LEU A 458 -36.28 -14.41 -6.73
C LEU A 458 -36.11 -15.93 -6.91
N GLU A 459 -37.14 -16.60 -7.50
CA GLU A 459 -37.13 -18.05 -7.71
C GLU A 459 -36.20 -18.46 -8.86
N SER A 460 -36.32 -17.79 -10.02
CA SER A 460 -35.52 -18.11 -11.21
C SER A 460 -34.07 -17.64 -11.13
N ARG A 461 -33.76 -16.67 -10.25
CA ARG A 461 -32.48 -15.97 -10.16
C ARG A 461 -32.02 -15.32 -11.46
N LYS A 462 -32.98 -14.97 -12.30
CA LYS A 462 -32.80 -14.28 -13.60
C LYS A 462 -33.56 -12.96 -13.58
N SER A 463 -33.11 -12.02 -14.41
CA SER A 463 -33.86 -10.79 -14.62
C SER A 463 -35.19 -11.10 -15.28
N VAL A 464 -36.25 -10.49 -14.79
CA VAL A 464 -37.60 -10.52 -15.35
C VAL A 464 -37.85 -9.18 -16.02
N PHE A 465 -38.37 -9.20 -17.24
CA PHE A 465 -38.76 -8.01 -18.01
C PHE A 465 -40.19 -8.15 -18.49
N GLN A 466 -40.99 -7.11 -18.28
CA GLN A 466 -42.36 -7.04 -18.80
C GLN A 466 -42.77 -5.59 -19.10
N CYS A 467 -43.75 -5.46 -20.01
CA CYS A 467 -44.48 -4.21 -20.19
C CYS A 467 -45.82 -4.33 -19.48
N ALA A 468 -46.15 -3.40 -18.61
CA ALA A 468 -47.36 -3.43 -17.81
C ALA A 468 -48.07 -2.06 -17.85
N TYR A 469 -49.41 -2.11 -17.86
CA TYR A 469 -50.22 -0.95 -17.59
C TYR A 469 -50.57 -0.90 -16.12
N LEU A 470 -50.10 0.11 -15.46
CA LEU A 470 -50.36 0.35 -14.03
C LEU A 470 -51.67 1.16 -13.90
N ALA A 471 -52.80 0.45 -13.79
CA ALA A 471 -54.12 1.07 -13.80
C ALA A 471 -54.37 2.05 -12.66
N GLU A 472 -53.77 1.85 -11.50
CA GLU A 472 -53.86 2.75 -10.33
C GLU A 472 -53.19 4.11 -10.58
N TYR A 473 -52.18 4.14 -11.47
CA TYR A 473 -51.36 5.32 -11.73
C TYR A 473 -51.58 5.90 -13.13
N ASP A 474 -52.40 5.21 -13.98
CA ASP A 474 -52.66 5.56 -15.40
C ASP A 474 -51.35 5.71 -16.19
N ARG A 475 -50.46 4.71 -16.09
CA ARG A 475 -49.16 4.69 -16.75
C ARG A 475 -48.86 3.35 -17.42
N TYR A 476 -48.27 3.42 -18.61
CA TYR A 476 -47.60 2.28 -19.22
C TYR A 476 -46.13 2.28 -18.81
N VAL A 477 -45.64 1.18 -18.25
CA VAL A 477 -44.25 1.05 -17.83
C VAL A 477 -43.58 -0.17 -18.43
N GLU A 478 -42.32 -0.04 -18.76
CA GLU A 478 -41.43 -1.18 -18.93
C GLU A 478 -40.80 -1.47 -17.56
N GLU A 479 -41.09 -2.64 -17.01
CA GLU A 479 -40.63 -3.08 -15.69
C GLU A 479 -39.53 -4.12 -15.86
N GLN A 480 -38.37 -3.86 -15.24
CA GLN A 480 -37.28 -4.81 -15.14
C GLN A 480 -36.93 -5.09 -13.66
N VAL A 481 -37.03 -6.36 -13.29
CA VAL A 481 -36.70 -6.81 -11.93
C VAL A 481 -35.46 -7.70 -11.98
N LEU A 482 -34.42 -7.37 -11.16
CA LEU A 482 -33.17 -8.09 -11.02
C LEU A 482 -32.97 -8.53 -9.58
N TYR A 483 -32.56 -9.78 -9.34
CA TYR A 483 -32.15 -10.25 -8.03
C TYR A 483 -30.62 -10.39 -7.95
N ASP A 484 -30.00 -9.69 -6.97
CA ASP A 484 -28.58 -9.83 -6.65
C ASP A 484 -28.37 -10.76 -5.45
N GLN A 485 -27.71 -11.90 -5.70
CA GLN A 485 -27.44 -12.91 -4.69
C GLN A 485 -26.40 -12.47 -3.65
N SER A 486 -25.46 -11.60 -4.03
CA SER A 486 -24.37 -11.16 -3.16
C SER A 486 -24.88 -10.23 -2.07
N TYR A 487 -25.80 -9.35 -2.43
CA TYR A 487 -26.41 -8.39 -1.50
C TYR A 487 -27.78 -8.87 -0.98
N ARG A 488 -28.33 -9.97 -1.54
CA ARG A 488 -29.64 -10.52 -1.21
C ARG A 488 -30.76 -9.47 -1.36
N MET A 489 -30.72 -8.74 -2.47
CA MET A 489 -31.63 -7.64 -2.77
C MET A 489 -32.22 -7.77 -4.16
N LEU A 490 -33.44 -7.25 -4.32
CA LEU A 490 -34.12 -7.09 -5.59
C LEU A 490 -34.04 -5.63 -6.02
N PHE A 491 -33.73 -5.41 -7.29
CA PHE A 491 -33.71 -4.10 -7.94
C PHE A 491 -34.80 -4.07 -8.99
N CYS A 492 -35.70 -3.10 -8.89
CA CYS A 492 -36.74 -2.87 -9.91
C CYS A 492 -36.48 -1.54 -10.60
N MET A 493 -36.46 -1.55 -11.90
CA MET A 493 -36.40 -0.38 -12.76
C MET A 493 -37.73 -0.25 -13.53
N LEU A 494 -38.32 0.94 -13.49
CA LEU A 494 -39.57 1.31 -14.18
C LEU A 494 -39.25 2.43 -15.15
N GLU A 495 -39.47 2.18 -16.43
CA GLU A 495 -39.42 3.19 -17.49
C GLU A 495 -40.85 3.56 -17.90
N ASP A 496 -41.19 4.86 -17.77
CA ASP A 496 -42.52 5.35 -18.21
C ASP A 496 -42.53 5.49 -19.73
N VAL A 497 -43.30 4.61 -20.39
CA VAL A 497 -43.45 4.56 -21.85
C VAL A 497 -44.85 4.97 -22.28
N SER A 498 -45.57 5.75 -21.46
CA SER A 498 -46.96 6.16 -21.72
C SER A 498 -47.08 6.97 -22.99
N ASP A 499 -46.16 7.89 -23.27
CA ASP A 499 -46.18 8.71 -24.49
C ASP A 499 -45.94 7.87 -25.74
N GLU A 500 -44.98 6.91 -25.68
CA GLU A 500 -44.71 5.98 -26.77
C GLU A 500 -45.89 5.03 -27.02
N ALA A 501 -46.54 4.56 -25.94
CA ALA A 501 -47.72 3.72 -26.04
C ALA A 501 -48.89 4.47 -26.71
N ALA A 502 -49.15 5.71 -26.31
CA ALA A 502 -50.15 6.57 -26.90
C ALA A 502 -49.87 6.88 -28.38
N GLU A 503 -48.61 7.11 -28.75
CA GLU A 503 -48.22 7.27 -30.15
C GLU A 503 -48.43 5.99 -30.98
N ARG A 504 -48.07 4.81 -30.42
CA ARG A 504 -48.30 3.51 -31.08
C ARG A 504 -49.77 3.25 -31.30
N GLU A 505 -50.62 3.53 -30.33
CA GLU A 505 -52.07 3.39 -30.43
C GLU A 505 -52.66 4.33 -31.49
N LYS A 506 -52.25 5.60 -31.51
CA LYS A 506 -52.64 6.58 -32.50
C LYS A 506 -52.22 6.18 -33.93
N LYS A 507 -51.01 5.65 -34.08
CA LYS A 507 -50.53 5.11 -35.38
C LYS A 507 -51.31 3.87 -35.81
N ALA A 508 -51.64 2.98 -34.87
CA ALA A 508 -52.45 1.79 -35.14
C ALA A 508 -53.89 2.17 -35.58
N GLU A 509 -54.52 3.12 -34.90
CA GLU A 509 -55.82 3.64 -35.23
C GLU A 509 -55.83 4.32 -36.64
N MET A 510 -54.79 5.15 -36.89
CA MET A 510 -54.63 5.78 -38.19
C MET A 510 -54.46 4.74 -39.35
N ARG A 511 -53.71 3.68 -39.12
CA ARG A 511 -53.55 2.56 -40.05
C ARG A 511 -54.86 1.86 -40.26
N ARG A 512 -55.66 1.57 -39.22
CA ARG A 512 -56.98 0.93 -39.33
C ARG A 512 -57.92 1.78 -40.16
N GLN A 513 -57.99 3.08 -39.86
CA GLN A 513 -58.82 4.02 -40.64
C GLN A 513 -58.36 4.12 -42.10
N THR A 514 -57.06 4.15 -42.36
CA THR A 514 -56.52 4.18 -43.73
C THR A 514 -56.82 2.91 -44.46
N THR A 515 -56.71 1.74 -43.82
CA THR A 515 -57.10 0.45 -44.45
C THR A 515 -58.57 0.41 -44.74
N GLU A 516 -59.47 0.85 -43.85
CA GLU A 516 -60.89 0.90 -44.02
C GLU A 516 -61.33 1.84 -45.19
N VAL A 517 -60.63 2.99 -45.31
CA VAL A 517 -60.84 3.90 -46.46
C VAL A 517 -60.36 3.28 -47.78
N ALA A 518 -59.18 2.63 -47.76
CA ALA A 518 -58.66 1.93 -48.94
C ALA A 518 -59.58 0.80 -49.40
N ASP A 519 -60.08 0.00 -48.45
CA ASP A 519 -61.05 -1.08 -48.78
C ASP A 519 -62.33 -0.54 -49.40
N LYS A 520 -62.88 0.57 -48.86
CA LYS A 520 -64.04 1.26 -49.45
C LYS A 520 -63.77 1.78 -50.86
N VAL A 521 -62.59 2.33 -51.13
CA VAL A 521 -62.20 2.80 -52.48
C VAL A 521 -62.03 1.62 -53.44
N VAL A 522 -61.38 0.53 -53.00
CA VAL A 522 -61.25 -0.69 -53.81
C VAL A 522 -62.63 -1.29 -54.15
N GLU A 523 -63.50 -1.38 -53.14
CA GLU A 523 -64.89 -1.89 -53.37
C GLU A 523 -65.67 -1.03 -54.36
N LYS A 524 -65.57 0.30 -54.25
CA LYS A 524 -66.16 1.24 -55.18
C LYS A 524 -65.56 1.10 -56.58
N GLN A 525 -64.27 0.96 -56.73
CA GLN A 525 -63.60 0.75 -58.01
C GLN A 525 -64.01 -0.59 -58.64
N MET A 526 -64.07 -1.67 -57.83
CA MET A 526 -64.53 -2.98 -58.30
C MET A 526 -65.97 -2.94 -58.80
N ARG A 527 -66.87 -2.19 -58.13
CA ARG A 527 -68.27 -2.00 -58.60
C ARG A 527 -68.34 -1.27 -59.96
N ILE A 528 -67.53 -0.20 -60.10
CA ILE A 528 -67.42 0.52 -61.36
C ILE A 528 -66.85 -0.38 -62.47
N VAL A 529 -65.87 -1.16 -62.23
CA VAL A 529 -65.29 -2.13 -63.17
C VAL A 529 -66.35 -3.19 -63.59
N GLN A 530 -67.15 -3.68 -62.63
CA GLN A 530 -68.21 -4.62 -62.88
C GLN A 530 -69.35 -3.99 -63.75
N GLU A 531 -69.74 -2.74 -63.48
CA GLU A 531 -70.69 -2.00 -64.29
C GLU A 531 -70.19 -1.78 -65.74
N ILE A 532 -68.92 -1.40 -65.90
CA ILE A 532 -68.28 -1.25 -67.20
C ILE A 532 -68.22 -2.59 -67.93
N ALA A 533 -67.88 -3.68 -67.28
CA ALA A 533 -67.86 -5.01 -67.88
C ALA A 533 -69.25 -5.50 -68.28
N SER A 534 -70.30 -5.18 -67.51
CA SER A 534 -71.69 -5.48 -67.85
C SER A 534 -72.14 -4.72 -69.08
N LEU A 535 -71.88 -3.40 -69.12
CA LEU A 535 -72.21 -2.56 -70.30
C LEU A 535 -71.46 -2.99 -71.57
N LEU A 536 -70.16 -3.33 -71.44
CA LEU A 536 -69.38 -3.87 -72.55
C LEU A 536 -69.90 -5.26 -73.03
N GLY A 537 -70.33 -6.08 -72.06
CA GLY A 537 -70.96 -7.37 -72.36
C GLY A 537 -72.33 -7.21 -73.13
N GLU A 538 -73.11 -6.23 -72.68
CA GLU A 538 -74.40 -5.91 -73.28
C GLU A 538 -74.22 -5.34 -74.70
N THR A 539 -73.33 -4.37 -74.90
CA THR A 539 -72.97 -3.83 -76.22
C THR A 539 -72.33 -4.89 -77.13
N ALA A 540 -71.53 -5.79 -76.61
CA ALA A 540 -70.99 -6.91 -77.40
C ALA A 540 -72.05 -7.92 -77.82
N ALA A 541 -73.05 -8.16 -76.96
CA ALA A 541 -74.21 -9.02 -77.29
C ALA A 541 -75.11 -8.37 -78.32
N GLU A 542 -75.46 -7.08 -78.19
CA GLU A 542 -76.22 -6.33 -79.20
C GLU A 542 -75.46 -6.27 -80.51
N THR A 543 -74.16 -6.02 -80.53
CA THR A 543 -73.33 -6.02 -81.73
C THR A 543 -73.33 -7.42 -82.40
N LYS A 544 -73.28 -8.48 -81.62
CA LYS A 544 -73.31 -9.86 -82.08
C LYS A 544 -74.69 -10.21 -82.70
N ILE A 545 -75.77 -9.75 -82.07
CA ILE A 545 -77.11 -9.92 -82.57
C ILE A 545 -77.28 -9.15 -83.91
N ALA A 546 -76.85 -7.88 -83.95
CA ALA A 546 -76.89 -7.07 -85.15
C ALA A 546 -76.06 -7.68 -86.30
N LEU A 547 -74.88 -8.18 -86.04
CA LEU A 547 -74.03 -8.87 -87.01
C LEU A 547 -74.62 -10.22 -87.43
N THR A 548 -75.33 -10.93 -86.55
CA THR A 548 -76.00 -12.19 -86.89
C THR A 548 -77.22 -11.91 -87.83
N ASN A 549 -78.02 -10.90 -87.47
CA ASN A 549 -79.15 -10.48 -88.32
C ASN A 549 -78.67 -9.96 -89.69
N LEU A 550 -77.55 -9.24 -89.74
CA LEU A 550 -76.95 -8.80 -91.02
C LEU A 550 -76.44 -9.99 -91.87
N LYS A 551 -75.88 -11.00 -91.18
CA LYS A 551 -75.44 -12.22 -91.87
C LYS A 551 -76.54 -13.10 -92.36
N GLU A 552 -77.70 -13.10 -91.69
CA GLU A 552 -78.92 -13.80 -92.18
C GLU A 552 -79.53 -13.06 -93.32
N SER A 553 -79.66 -11.73 -93.33
CA SER A 553 -80.17 -10.94 -94.41
C SER A 553 -79.29 -10.98 -95.69
N MET A 554 -78.04 -11.31 -95.58
CA MET A 554 -77.10 -11.52 -96.70
C MET A 554 -77.12 -12.96 -97.25
N LYS A 555 -77.90 -13.88 -96.71
CA LYS A 555 -78.07 -15.25 -97.22
C LYS A 555 -79.33 -15.48 -98.06
N ASP A 556 -80.24 -14.47 -98.12
CA ASP A 556 -81.45 -14.50 -98.85
C ASP A 556 -81.43 -13.70 -100.21
N GLU A 557 -80.18 -13.35 -100.62
CA GLU A 557 -79.92 -12.94 -102.03
C GLU A 557 -79.01 -14.04 -102.65
#